data_3a87919c9c467bbff2caeaedc42eded0
#
_entry.id   3a87919c9c467bbff2caeaedc42eded0
#
_cell.length_a   1.000
_cell.length_b   1.000
_cell.length_c   1.000
_cell.angle_alpha   90.00
_cell.angle_beta   90.00
_cell.angle_gamma   90.00
#
_symmetry.space_group_name_H-M   'P 1'
#
loop_
_entity.id
_entity.type
_entity.pdbx_description
1 polymer ?
#
loop_
_entity_poly.entity_id
_entity_poly.type
_entity_poly.pdbx_seq_one_letter_code
_entity_poly.pdbx_strand_id
1 'polypeptide(L)'
;MTRYQHLANLLAERIEQGLYRSGERLPSVRTLSQEHGVSISTIQQAYQILENLQLITPQPRSGYFVSKRKAQPPVPAMTRPVQRPVDVTQWDEVMMLLDARADKEMISFGGGSPDVNQPSLKPLWREMSRIAQHNPAEMLSYDVLDGRLELREQIARLMLDGGSTVAANEIVITNGCHGALSIALLSVCKPGDIVAVESPSFHGTMQMLRGFDIKAIEIPTDSQTGISIEALELALEQ
;
A
#
# COMPACT_ATOMS: atom_id res chain seq x y z
N MET A 1 -15.04 23.88 -3.44
CA MET A 1 -15.85 22.64 -3.41
C MET A 1 -16.93 22.73 -4.44
N THR A 2 -17.01 21.76 -5.35
CA THR A 2 -18.02 21.73 -6.41
C THR A 2 -19.39 21.29 -5.87
N ARG A 3 -20.48 21.62 -6.58
CA ARG A 3 -21.85 21.23 -6.15
C ARG A 3 -22.01 19.71 -6.00
N TYR A 4 -21.42 18.91 -6.89
CA TYR A 4 -21.50 17.44 -6.81
C TYR A 4 -20.68 16.89 -5.65
N GLN A 5 -19.52 17.49 -5.30
CA GLN A 5 -18.73 17.10 -4.12
C GLN A 5 -19.48 17.39 -2.82
N HIS A 6 -20.09 18.57 -2.71
CA HIS A 6 -20.90 18.92 -1.55
C HIS A 6 -22.06 17.93 -1.36
N LEU A 7 -22.75 17.58 -2.44
CA LEU A 7 -23.84 16.62 -2.39
C LEU A 7 -23.38 15.19 -2.05
N ALA A 8 -22.24 14.77 -2.58
CA ALA A 8 -21.65 13.47 -2.23
C ALA A 8 -21.32 13.39 -0.74
N ASN A 9 -20.73 14.43 -0.17
CA ASN A 9 -20.43 14.49 1.26
C ASN A 9 -21.70 14.47 2.11
N LEU A 10 -22.71 15.25 1.75
CA LEU A 10 -24.01 15.24 2.44
C LEU A 10 -24.65 13.85 2.46
N LEU A 11 -24.64 13.16 1.34
CA LEU A 11 -25.19 11.82 1.23
C LEU A 11 -24.33 10.79 1.99
N ALA A 12 -23.00 10.92 1.95
CA ALA A 12 -22.09 10.09 2.73
C ALA A 12 -22.38 10.21 4.23
N GLU A 13 -22.47 11.43 4.76
CA GLU A 13 -22.83 11.68 6.16
C GLU A 13 -24.16 11.05 6.53
N ARG A 14 -25.19 11.16 5.68
CA ARG A 14 -26.49 10.53 5.93
C ARG A 14 -26.43 9.00 5.96
N ILE A 15 -25.60 8.39 5.12
CA ILE A 15 -25.33 6.94 5.13
C ILE A 15 -24.62 6.55 6.41
N GLU A 16 -23.59 7.30 6.81
CA GLU A 16 -22.83 7.04 8.03
C GLU A 16 -23.66 7.19 9.31
N GLN A 17 -24.53 8.18 9.35
CA GLN A 17 -25.50 8.39 10.45
C GLN A 17 -26.65 7.37 10.46
N GLY A 18 -26.70 6.47 9.46
CA GLY A 18 -27.72 5.41 9.39
C GLY A 18 -29.09 5.88 8.93
N LEU A 19 -29.22 7.10 8.39
CA LEU A 19 -30.46 7.59 7.78
C LEU A 19 -30.84 6.79 6.52
N TYR A 20 -29.83 6.25 5.82
CA TYR A 20 -30.00 5.21 4.81
C TYR A 20 -29.36 3.92 5.34
N ARG A 21 -30.17 2.88 5.49
CA ARG A 21 -29.73 1.60 6.05
C ARG A 21 -28.93 0.79 5.03
N SER A 22 -28.02 -0.04 5.51
CA SER A 22 -27.27 -0.98 4.67
C SER A 22 -28.22 -1.86 3.84
N GLY A 23 -28.04 -1.90 2.54
CA GLY A 23 -28.90 -2.59 1.58
C GLY A 23 -30.14 -1.79 1.18
N GLU A 24 -30.38 -0.61 1.74
CA GLU A 24 -31.49 0.25 1.37
C GLU A 24 -31.26 0.92 0.01
N ARG A 25 -32.33 1.12 -0.73
CA ARG A 25 -32.29 1.80 -2.02
C ARG A 25 -32.24 3.31 -1.82
N LEU A 26 -31.26 3.95 -2.43
CA LEU A 26 -31.18 5.42 -2.49
C LEU A 26 -32.24 5.99 -3.43
N PRO A 27 -32.63 7.26 -3.21
CA PRO A 27 -33.53 7.98 -4.12
C PRO A 27 -32.98 7.96 -5.56
N SER A 28 -33.89 7.99 -6.53
CA SER A 28 -33.46 8.00 -7.93
C SER A 28 -32.72 9.31 -8.27
N VAL A 29 -31.84 9.25 -9.26
CA VAL A 29 -31.12 10.46 -9.78
C VAL A 29 -32.10 11.59 -10.11
N ARG A 30 -33.29 11.27 -10.64
CA ARG A 30 -34.32 12.27 -10.97
C ARG A 30 -34.95 12.86 -9.71
N THR A 31 -35.23 12.03 -8.71
CA THR A 31 -35.79 12.48 -7.44
C THR A 31 -34.85 13.45 -6.73
N LEU A 32 -33.58 13.08 -6.57
CA LEU A 32 -32.59 13.96 -5.94
C LEU A 32 -32.31 15.24 -6.76
N SER A 33 -32.37 15.15 -8.09
CA SER A 33 -32.25 16.32 -8.96
C SER A 33 -33.36 17.35 -8.67
N GLN A 34 -34.58 16.89 -8.46
CA GLN A 34 -35.71 17.74 -8.11
C GLN A 34 -35.61 18.28 -6.67
N GLU A 35 -35.28 17.43 -5.70
CA GLU A 35 -35.17 17.80 -4.29
C GLU A 35 -34.07 18.84 -4.03
N HIS A 36 -32.95 18.69 -4.70
CA HIS A 36 -31.78 19.57 -4.49
C HIS A 36 -31.66 20.69 -5.52
N GLY A 37 -32.55 20.78 -6.52
CA GLY A 37 -32.54 21.83 -7.55
C GLY A 37 -31.26 21.81 -8.39
N VAL A 38 -30.68 20.66 -8.66
CA VAL A 38 -29.43 20.49 -9.43
C VAL A 38 -29.65 19.61 -10.66
N SER A 39 -28.75 19.68 -11.63
CA SER A 39 -28.85 18.87 -12.85
C SER A 39 -28.69 17.36 -12.56
N ILE A 40 -29.30 16.52 -13.41
CA ILE A 40 -29.15 15.06 -13.37
C ILE A 40 -27.66 14.65 -13.41
N SER A 41 -26.84 15.31 -14.22
CA SER A 41 -25.41 15.05 -14.32
C SER A 41 -24.66 15.34 -13.01
N THR A 42 -25.08 16.38 -12.26
CA THR A 42 -24.52 16.66 -10.92
C THR A 42 -24.78 15.54 -9.93
N ILE A 43 -26.00 14.97 -9.93
CA ILE A 43 -26.34 13.82 -9.09
C ILE A 43 -25.55 12.57 -9.51
N GLN A 44 -25.41 12.34 -10.82
CA GLN A 44 -24.64 11.20 -11.31
C GLN A 44 -23.17 11.29 -10.89
N GLN A 45 -22.55 12.46 -10.95
CA GLN A 45 -21.19 12.67 -10.46
C GLN A 45 -21.09 12.46 -8.93
N ALA A 46 -22.08 12.92 -8.16
CA ALA A 46 -22.11 12.66 -6.73
C ALA A 46 -22.23 11.16 -6.42
N TYR A 47 -23.10 10.43 -7.14
CA TYR A 47 -23.22 9.00 -6.99
C TYR A 47 -21.96 8.24 -7.42
N GLN A 48 -21.26 8.70 -8.46
CA GLN A 48 -19.96 8.12 -8.85
C GLN A 48 -18.91 8.27 -7.75
N ILE A 49 -18.89 9.41 -7.04
CA ILE A 49 -18.01 9.56 -5.87
C ILE A 49 -18.37 8.57 -4.78
N LEU A 50 -19.66 8.43 -4.43
CA LEU A 50 -20.11 7.49 -3.41
C LEU A 50 -19.83 6.03 -3.79
N GLU A 51 -19.91 5.68 -5.07
CA GLU A 51 -19.54 4.37 -5.60
C GLU A 51 -18.03 4.11 -5.48
N ASN A 52 -17.21 5.09 -5.85
CA ASN A 52 -15.75 5.02 -5.69
C ASN A 52 -15.34 4.88 -4.22
N LEU A 53 -16.08 5.51 -3.30
CA LEU A 53 -15.93 5.35 -1.84
C LEU A 53 -16.54 4.03 -1.32
N GLN A 54 -17.08 3.19 -2.19
CA GLN A 54 -17.75 1.93 -1.84
C GLN A 54 -18.92 2.08 -0.86
N LEU A 55 -19.47 3.27 -0.72
CA LEU A 55 -20.64 3.54 0.12
C LEU A 55 -21.94 3.07 -0.52
N ILE A 56 -21.99 3.02 -1.85
CA ILE A 56 -23.14 2.55 -2.62
C ILE A 56 -22.73 1.59 -3.73
N THR A 57 -23.66 0.77 -4.18
CA THR A 57 -23.48 -0.14 -5.31
C THR A 57 -24.62 0.02 -6.32
N PRO A 58 -24.33 0.16 -7.63
CA PRO A 58 -25.35 0.17 -8.66
C PRO A 58 -25.93 -1.24 -8.87
N GLN A 59 -27.24 -1.34 -8.99
CA GLN A 59 -27.90 -2.57 -9.45
C GLN A 59 -28.58 -2.29 -10.79
N PRO A 60 -28.28 -3.10 -11.83
CA PRO A 60 -28.86 -2.92 -13.16
C PRO A 60 -30.40 -2.84 -13.09
N ARG A 61 -30.97 -1.83 -13.71
CA ARG A 61 -32.41 -1.54 -13.76
C ARG A 61 -33.11 -1.27 -12.41
N SER A 62 -32.39 -1.34 -11.29
CA SER A 62 -32.95 -1.19 -9.94
C SER A 62 -32.51 0.08 -9.24
N GLY A 63 -31.40 0.71 -9.67
CA GLY A 63 -30.87 1.94 -9.08
C GLY A 63 -29.66 1.71 -8.19
N TYR A 64 -29.45 2.61 -7.23
CA TYR A 64 -28.30 2.57 -6.31
C TYR A 64 -28.74 2.13 -4.92
N PHE A 65 -27.92 1.30 -4.29
CA PHE A 65 -28.19 0.75 -2.96
C PHE A 65 -27.02 1.02 -2.04
N VAL A 66 -27.28 1.28 -0.77
CA VAL A 66 -26.25 1.42 0.26
C VAL A 66 -25.51 0.10 0.38
N SER A 67 -24.18 0.16 0.27
CA SER A 67 -23.33 -1.02 0.37
C SER A 67 -23.52 -1.69 1.74
N LYS A 68 -23.50 -3.02 1.78
CA LYS A 68 -23.44 -3.74 3.05
C LYS A 68 -22.08 -3.43 3.66
N ARG A 69 -22.04 -2.77 4.82
CA ARG A 69 -20.81 -2.62 5.60
C ARG A 69 -20.24 -4.02 5.82
N LYS A 70 -19.11 -4.33 5.21
CA LYS A 70 -18.32 -5.48 5.65
C LYS A 70 -17.92 -5.16 7.08
N ALA A 71 -18.21 -6.07 8.01
CA ALA A 71 -17.71 -5.94 9.38
C ALA A 71 -16.19 -5.75 9.27
N GLN A 72 -15.71 -4.60 9.76
CA GLN A 72 -14.27 -4.41 9.85
C GLN A 72 -13.73 -5.47 10.82
N PRO A 73 -12.71 -6.22 10.44
CA PRO A 73 -12.08 -7.14 11.36
C PRO A 73 -11.58 -6.34 12.58
N PRO A 74 -11.56 -6.97 13.78
CA PRO A 74 -11.03 -6.30 14.96
C PRO A 74 -9.58 -5.86 14.70
N VAL A 75 -9.26 -4.66 15.13
CA VAL A 75 -7.89 -4.13 15.07
C VAL A 75 -6.99 -5.05 15.90
N PRO A 76 -5.86 -5.54 15.37
CA PRO A 76 -4.91 -6.34 16.13
C PRO A 76 -4.43 -5.59 17.36
N ALA A 77 -4.29 -6.31 18.49
CA ALA A 77 -3.69 -5.72 19.70
C ALA A 77 -2.20 -5.44 19.45
N MET A 78 -1.69 -4.40 20.12
CA MET A 78 -0.26 -4.08 20.08
C MET A 78 0.55 -5.28 20.59
N THR A 79 1.64 -5.61 19.90
CA THR A 79 2.57 -6.65 20.33
C THR A 79 3.35 -6.21 21.59
N ARG A 80 3.85 -7.18 22.35
CA ARG A 80 4.71 -6.93 23.51
C ARG A 80 6.00 -7.75 23.36
N PRO A 81 6.89 -7.35 22.43
CA PRO A 81 8.14 -8.05 22.21
C PRO A 81 9.06 -7.91 23.42
N VAL A 82 10.07 -8.80 23.49
CA VAL A 82 11.13 -8.69 24.48
C VAL A 82 12.03 -7.52 24.10
N GLN A 83 12.06 -6.49 24.91
CA GLN A 83 12.86 -5.27 24.68
C GLN A 83 14.35 -5.52 25.01
N ARG A 84 14.98 -6.40 24.28
CA ARG A 84 16.43 -6.62 24.30
C ARG A 84 16.90 -7.03 22.92
N PRO A 85 18.14 -6.68 22.52
CA PRO A 85 18.72 -7.18 21.28
C PRO A 85 18.74 -8.71 21.28
N VAL A 86 18.28 -9.30 20.18
CA VAL A 86 18.27 -10.75 19.98
C VAL A 86 18.90 -11.09 18.65
N ASP A 87 19.56 -12.28 18.61
CA ASP A 87 19.99 -12.84 17.34
C ASP A 87 18.79 -13.40 16.57
N VAL A 88 18.74 -13.16 15.28
CA VAL A 88 17.63 -13.60 14.42
C VAL A 88 17.84 -15.08 14.06
N THR A 89 17.13 -15.99 14.72
CA THR A 89 17.35 -17.44 14.58
C THR A 89 16.21 -18.22 13.90
N GLN A 90 14.99 -17.68 13.83
CA GLN A 90 13.78 -18.40 13.38
C GLN A 90 13.60 -18.45 11.86
N TRP A 91 14.68 -18.53 11.08
CA TRP A 91 14.58 -18.52 9.63
C TRP A 91 13.98 -19.81 9.04
N ASP A 92 14.24 -20.94 9.64
CA ASP A 92 13.78 -22.24 9.13
C ASP A 92 12.25 -22.35 9.13
N GLU A 93 11.57 -21.77 10.13
CA GLU A 93 10.11 -21.71 10.20
C GLU A 93 9.53 -20.84 9.08
N VAL A 94 10.19 -19.71 8.78
CA VAL A 94 9.79 -18.82 7.68
C VAL A 94 9.96 -19.52 6.34
N MET A 95 11.03 -20.28 6.14
CA MET A 95 11.25 -21.03 4.91
C MET A 95 10.17 -22.11 4.72
N MET A 96 9.78 -22.84 5.77
CA MET A 96 8.66 -23.78 5.70
C MET A 96 7.34 -23.11 5.23
N LEU A 97 7.05 -21.92 5.75
CA LEU A 97 5.85 -21.15 5.34
C LEU A 97 5.94 -20.68 3.89
N LEU A 98 7.13 -20.31 3.42
CA LEU A 98 7.35 -19.88 2.03
C LEU A 98 7.23 -21.07 1.06
N ASP A 99 7.74 -22.24 1.43
CA ASP A 99 7.66 -23.46 0.63
C ASP A 99 6.20 -23.95 0.50
N ALA A 100 5.39 -23.79 1.53
CA ALA A 100 3.96 -24.10 1.48
C ALA A 100 3.20 -23.32 0.38
N ARG A 101 3.75 -22.21 -0.13
CA ARG A 101 3.18 -21.46 -1.27
C ARG A 101 3.24 -22.24 -2.60
N ALA A 102 4.04 -23.29 -2.69
CA ALA A 102 4.11 -24.13 -3.88
C ALA A 102 2.87 -25.04 -4.04
N ASP A 103 2.11 -25.26 -2.98
CA ASP A 103 0.86 -26.02 -3.03
C ASP A 103 -0.24 -25.22 -3.73
N LYS A 104 -0.67 -25.71 -4.89
CA LYS A 104 -1.70 -25.06 -5.74
C LYS A 104 -3.13 -25.13 -5.17
N GLU A 105 -3.38 -26.05 -4.24
CA GLU A 105 -4.68 -26.18 -3.57
C GLU A 105 -4.81 -25.27 -2.36
N MET A 106 -3.69 -24.71 -1.89
CA MET A 106 -3.68 -23.82 -0.75
C MET A 106 -4.01 -22.38 -1.17
N ILE A 107 -4.96 -21.75 -0.48
CA ILE A 107 -5.21 -20.32 -0.62
C ILE A 107 -4.14 -19.55 0.16
N SER A 108 -3.15 -19.01 -0.55
CA SER A 108 -2.02 -18.33 0.07
C SER A 108 -2.37 -16.89 0.48
N PHE A 109 -2.32 -16.62 1.79
CA PHE A 109 -2.34 -15.27 2.36
C PHE A 109 -0.93 -14.76 2.74
N GLY A 110 0.08 -15.61 2.62
CA GLY A 110 1.46 -15.32 3.02
C GLY A 110 2.30 -14.57 1.98
N GLY A 111 1.72 -14.12 0.90
CA GLY A 111 2.46 -13.40 -0.13
C GLY A 111 1.59 -12.48 -0.96
N GLY A 112 2.17 -11.36 -1.41
CA GLY A 112 1.54 -10.42 -2.33
C GLY A 112 2.16 -10.58 -3.72
N SER A 113 1.35 -10.98 -4.69
CA SER A 113 1.74 -10.93 -6.11
C SER A 113 0.67 -10.14 -6.86
N PRO A 114 1.08 -9.28 -7.81
CA PRO A 114 0.11 -8.57 -8.63
C PRO A 114 -0.68 -9.57 -9.49
N ASP A 115 -1.97 -9.29 -9.69
CA ASP A 115 -2.75 -10.03 -10.68
C ASP A 115 -2.28 -9.64 -12.08
N VAL A 116 -1.55 -10.54 -12.72
CA VAL A 116 -0.97 -10.35 -14.07
C VAL A 116 -2.02 -10.18 -15.17
N ASN A 117 -3.27 -10.53 -14.91
CA ASN A 117 -4.39 -10.38 -15.86
C ASN A 117 -5.08 -9.02 -15.78
N GLN A 118 -4.63 -8.14 -14.89
CA GLN A 118 -5.21 -6.79 -14.75
C GLN A 118 -5.11 -6.01 -16.06
N PRO A 119 -6.21 -5.42 -16.54
CA PRO A 119 -6.22 -4.61 -17.76
C PRO A 119 -5.25 -3.43 -17.70
N SER A 120 -4.96 -2.91 -16.51
CA SER A 120 -3.99 -1.83 -16.25
C SER A 120 -2.55 -2.19 -16.63
N LEU A 121 -2.21 -3.48 -16.75
CA LEU A 121 -0.88 -3.94 -17.17
C LEU A 121 -0.70 -3.99 -18.69
N LYS A 122 -1.77 -3.90 -19.49
CA LYS A 122 -1.67 -3.92 -20.96
C LYS A 122 -0.75 -2.83 -21.54
N PRO A 123 -0.79 -1.57 -21.07
CA PRO A 123 0.16 -0.54 -21.50
C PRO A 123 1.62 -0.92 -21.20
N LEU A 124 1.89 -1.51 -20.03
CA LEU A 124 3.22 -1.95 -19.63
C LEU A 124 3.76 -3.01 -20.61
N TRP A 125 2.98 -4.06 -20.89
CA TRP A 125 3.38 -5.11 -21.84
C TRP A 125 3.64 -4.58 -23.24
N ARG A 126 2.82 -3.61 -23.69
CA ARG A 126 3.01 -2.97 -25.01
C ARG A 126 4.31 -2.17 -25.04
N GLU A 127 4.62 -1.40 -24.01
CA GLU A 127 5.86 -0.61 -23.95
C GLU A 127 7.09 -1.52 -23.83
N MET A 128 7.06 -2.55 -23.02
CA MET A 128 8.14 -3.54 -22.95
C MET A 128 8.43 -4.17 -24.32
N SER A 129 7.38 -4.58 -25.05
CA SER A 129 7.51 -5.14 -26.39
C SER A 129 8.06 -4.11 -27.38
N ARG A 130 7.61 -2.85 -27.31
CA ARG A 130 8.10 -1.77 -28.16
C ARG A 130 9.58 -1.51 -27.94
N ILE A 131 10.04 -1.41 -26.71
CA ILE A 131 11.43 -1.17 -26.37
C ILE A 131 12.29 -2.34 -26.85
N ALA A 132 11.86 -3.59 -26.59
CA ALA A 132 12.58 -4.78 -27.02
C ALA A 132 12.78 -4.86 -28.54
N GLN A 133 11.80 -4.37 -29.33
CA GLN A 133 11.88 -4.38 -30.78
C GLN A 133 12.71 -3.22 -31.36
N HIS A 134 12.65 -2.05 -30.76
CA HIS A 134 13.26 -0.84 -31.34
C HIS A 134 14.65 -0.51 -30.76
N ASN A 135 14.89 -0.85 -29.48
CA ASN A 135 16.14 -0.53 -28.78
C ASN A 135 16.72 -1.75 -28.03
N PRO A 136 16.92 -2.91 -28.70
CA PRO A 136 17.38 -4.12 -28.00
C PRO A 136 18.77 -3.97 -27.37
N ALA A 137 19.66 -3.23 -28.01
CA ALA A 137 21.01 -2.98 -27.50
C ALA A 137 20.98 -2.19 -26.18
N GLU A 138 20.10 -1.21 -26.07
CA GLU A 138 19.91 -0.41 -24.87
C GLU A 138 19.35 -1.24 -23.69
N MET A 139 18.44 -2.16 -23.98
CA MET A 139 17.89 -3.08 -22.96
C MET A 139 18.94 -4.05 -22.40
N LEU A 140 19.94 -4.41 -23.18
CA LEU A 140 20.94 -5.41 -22.82
C LEU A 140 22.27 -4.78 -22.37
N SER A 141 22.37 -3.46 -22.36
CA SER A 141 23.57 -2.75 -21.88
C SER A 141 23.51 -2.48 -20.37
N TYR A 142 24.69 -2.25 -19.79
CA TYR A 142 24.77 -1.71 -18.44
C TYR A 142 24.20 -0.29 -18.40
N ASP A 143 23.47 0.02 -17.36
CA ASP A 143 22.95 1.36 -17.10
C ASP A 143 23.92 2.15 -16.21
N VAL A 144 23.60 3.42 -15.99
CA VAL A 144 24.31 4.27 -15.03
C VAL A 144 24.08 3.78 -13.60
N LEU A 145 25.03 4.00 -12.70
CA LEU A 145 25.03 3.43 -11.34
C LEU A 145 23.82 3.81 -10.49
N ASP A 146 23.29 5.01 -10.68
CA ASP A 146 22.15 5.54 -9.97
C ASP A 146 20.81 5.29 -10.69
N GLY A 147 20.86 4.66 -11.86
CA GLY A 147 19.69 4.35 -12.69
C GLY A 147 19.29 5.49 -13.63
N ARG A 148 18.43 5.19 -14.59
CA ARG A 148 18.03 6.10 -15.67
C ARG A 148 17.42 7.38 -15.16
N LEU A 149 17.90 8.51 -15.70
CA LEU A 149 17.43 9.84 -15.29
C LEU A 149 15.93 10.01 -15.51
N GLU A 150 15.41 9.53 -16.64
CA GLU A 150 13.99 9.65 -16.98
C GLU A 150 13.10 8.91 -15.96
N LEU A 151 13.55 7.77 -15.44
CA LEU A 151 12.82 7.04 -14.39
C LEU A 151 12.89 7.80 -13.07
N ARG A 152 14.06 8.31 -12.70
CA ARG A 152 14.25 9.09 -11.47
C ARG A 152 13.42 10.39 -11.47
N GLU A 153 13.29 11.04 -12.63
CA GLU A 153 12.41 12.20 -12.80
C GLU A 153 10.93 11.85 -12.62
N GLN A 154 10.47 10.69 -13.14
CA GLN A 154 9.08 10.24 -12.92
C GLN A 154 8.84 9.92 -11.45
N ILE A 155 9.79 9.30 -10.76
CA ILE A 155 9.69 9.03 -9.32
C ILE A 155 9.65 10.36 -8.53
N ALA A 156 10.52 11.33 -8.86
CA ALA A 156 10.49 12.65 -8.23
C ALA A 156 9.12 13.34 -8.38
N ARG A 157 8.47 13.22 -9.55
CA ARG A 157 7.10 13.73 -9.77
C ARG A 157 6.07 13.01 -8.89
N LEU A 158 6.14 11.68 -8.80
CA LEU A 158 5.24 10.90 -7.93
C LEU A 158 5.43 11.28 -6.45
N MET A 159 6.67 11.52 -6.02
CA MET A 159 6.96 11.99 -4.66
C MET A 159 6.36 13.37 -4.40
N LEU A 160 6.43 14.28 -5.38
CA LEU A 160 5.82 15.61 -5.28
C LEU A 160 4.30 15.53 -5.18
N ASP A 161 3.64 14.66 -5.95
CA ASP A 161 2.21 14.41 -5.86
C ASP A 161 1.82 13.84 -4.48
N GLY A 162 2.71 13.09 -3.84
CA GLY A 162 2.59 12.59 -2.47
C GLY A 162 2.94 13.60 -1.37
N GLY A 163 3.29 14.85 -1.74
CA GLY A 163 3.62 15.92 -0.80
C GLY A 163 5.09 15.96 -0.36
N SER A 164 5.98 15.19 -1.00
CA SER A 164 7.42 15.17 -0.71
C SER A 164 8.21 15.76 -1.87
N THR A 165 9.14 16.66 -1.59
CA THR A 165 10.03 17.25 -2.59
C THR A 165 11.39 16.55 -2.56
N VAL A 166 11.68 15.78 -3.61
CA VAL A 166 12.95 15.05 -3.80
C VAL A 166 13.44 15.34 -5.21
N ALA A 167 14.70 15.72 -5.36
CA ALA A 167 15.31 15.93 -6.67
C ALA A 167 15.72 14.60 -7.32
N ALA A 168 15.71 14.52 -8.66
CA ALA A 168 16.07 13.29 -9.38
C ALA A 168 17.48 12.76 -9.07
N ASN A 169 18.41 13.64 -8.71
CA ASN A 169 19.78 13.27 -8.32
C ASN A 169 19.90 12.75 -6.88
N GLU A 170 18.82 12.82 -6.10
CA GLU A 170 18.72 12.22 -4.75
C GLU A 170 18.09 10.83 -4.77
N ILE A 171 17.73 10.33 -5.95
CA ILE A 171 17.07 9.05 -6.15
C ILE A 171 18.04 8.05 -6.78
N VAL A 172 18.15 6.87 -6.18
CA VAL A 172 18.91 5.74 -6.70
C VAL A 172 17.96 4.58 -7.00
N ILE A 173 18.06 4.04 -8.22
CA ILE A 173 17.26 2.88 -8.62
C ILE A 173 17.97 1.61 -8.20
N THR A 174 17.21 0.69 -7.60
CA THR A 174 17.74 -0.57 -7.08
C THR A 174 16.91 -1.75 -7.56
N ASN A 175 17.38 -2.97 -7.32
CA ASN A 175 16.66 -4.21 -7.62
C ASN A 175 15.54 -4.47 -6.58
N GLY A 176 14.54 -3.59 -6.56
CA GLY A 176 13.41 -3.66 -5.65
C GLY A 176 13.74 -3.18 -4.23
N CYS A 177 12.71 -3.19 -3.38
CA CYS A 177 12.79 -2.67 -2.02
C CYS A 177 13.83 -3.42 -1.16
N HIS A 178 13.97 -4.74 -1.32
CA HIS A 178 14.99 -5.54 -0.64
C HIS A 178 16.42 -5.09 -0.97
N GLY A 179 16.69 -4.81 -2.24
CA GLY A 179 17.99 -4.27 -2.67
C GLY A 179 18.25 -2.90 -2.05
N ALA A 180 17.25 -2.03 -2.07
CA ALA A 180 17.35 -0.69 -1.47
C ALA A 180 17.66 -0.77 0.03
N LEU A 181 16.90 -1.59 0.77
CA LEU A 181 17.07 -1.74 2.21
C LEU A 181 18.43 -2.35 2.56
N SER A 182 18.89 -3.34 1.77
CA SER A 182 20.23 -3.93 1.95
C SER A 182 21.34 -2.90 1.79
N ILE A 183 21.28 -2.07 0.73
CA ILE A 183 22.25 -1.02 0.48
C ILE A 183 22.19 0.02 1.60
N ALA A 184 21.01 0.45 2.03
CA ALA A 184 20.85 1.41 3.11
C ALA A 184 21.45 0.89 4.43
N LEU A 185 21.15 -0.34 4.82
CA LEU A 185 21.72 -0.95 6.02
C LEU A 185 23.26 -1.04 5.95
N LEU A 186 23.80 -1.54 4.85
CA LEU A 186 25.25 -1.67 4.67
C LEU A 186 25.99 -0.33 4.61
N SER A 187 25.29 0.77 4.27
CA SER A 187 25.89 2.10 4.23
C SER A 187 26.02 2.74 5.61
N VAL A 188 25.23 2.33 6.60
CA VAL A 188 25.17 2.96 7.93
C VAL A 188 25.47 2.00 9.09
N CYS A 189 25.35 0.69 8.87
CA CYS A 189 25.55 -0.33 9.90
C CYS A 189 26.81 -1.16 9.65
N LYS A 190 27.35 -1.71 10.74
CA LYS A 190 28.46 -2.67 10.76
C LYS A 190 28.01 -3.97 11.44
N PRO A 191 28.69 -5.10 11.19
CA PRO A 191 28.45 -6.33 11.95
C PRO A 191 28.52 -6.07 13.46
N GLY A 192 27.53 -6.61 14.17
CA GLY A 192 27.38 -6.43 15.63
C GLY A 192 26.52 -5.23 16.04
N ASP A 193 26.21 -4.30 15.14
CA ASP A 193 25.32 -3.18 15.43
C ASP A 193 23.88 -3.65 15.74
N ILE A 194 23.10 -2.77 16.37
CA ILE A 194 21.71 -3.02 16.74
C ILE A 194 20.81 -2.12 15.93
N VAL A 195 19.78 -2.69 15.31
CA VAL A 195 18.75 -1.95 14.56
C VAL A 195 17.40 -2.15 15.22
N ALA A 196 16.72 -1.05 15.50
CA ALA A 196 15.34 -1.06 15.97
C ALA A 196 14.40 -1.36 14.79
N VAL A 197 13.51 -2.34 14.96
CA VAL A 197 12.54 -2.76 13.95
C VAL A 197 11.14 -2.79 14.55
N GLU A 198 10.14 -2.58 13.71
CA GLU A 198 8.73 -2.74 14.12
C GLU A 198 8.42 -4.19 14.49
N SER A 199 7.50 -4.38 15.43
CA SER A 199 6.98 -5.71 15.78
C SER A 199 5.45 -5.73 15.61
N PRO A 200 4.92 -6.60 14.72
CA PRO A 200 5.63 -7.57 13.87
C PRO A 200 6.36 -6.91 12.69
N SER A 201 7.51 -7.46 12.32
CA SER A 201 8.32 -7.00 11.19
C SER A 201 8.19 -7.90 9.97
N PHE A 202 8.60 -7.40 8.81
CA PHE A 202 8.69 -8.20 7.59
C PHE A 202 9.84 -9.20 7.69
N HIS A 203 9.55 -10.48 7.42
CA HIS A 203 10.53 -11.57 7.53
C HIS A 203 11.81 -11.33 6.72
N GLY A 204 11.71 -10.67 5.55
CA GLY A 204 12.87 -10.35 4.73
C GLY A 204 13.81 -9.34 5.37
N THR A 205 13.30 -8.39 6.18
CA THR A 205 14.13 -7.49 6.99
C THR A 205 14.94 -8.28 8.01
N MET A 206 14.29 -9.20 8.73
CA MET A 206 14.97 -10.04 9.71
C MET A 206 16.04 -10.94 9.07
N GLN A 207 15.77 -11.46 7.87
CA GLN A 207 16.75 -12.22 7.09
C GLN A 207 17.99 -11.39 6.73
N MET A 208 17.77 -10.15 6.29
CA MET A 208 18.90 -9.26 5.95
C MET A 208 19.75 -8.91 7.16
N LEU A 209 19.13 -8.55 8.29
CA LEU A 209 19.85 -8.27 9.53
C LEU A 209 20.71 -9.45 9.95
N ARG A 210 20.16 -10.67 9.92
CA ARG A 210 20.93 -11.90 10.18
C ARG A 210 22.09 -12.08 9.21
N GLY A 211 21.84 -11.89 7.91
CA GLY A 211 22.85 -12.06 6.86
C GLY A 211 24.00 -11.08 6.97
N PHE A 212 23.79 -9.93 7.59
CA PHE A 212 24.80 -8.88 7.82
C PHE A 212 25.40 -8.92 9.23
N ASP A 213 25.07 -9.92 10.04
CA ASP A 213 25.46 -10.02 11.46
C ASP A 213 25.04 -8.80 12.28
N ILE A 214 23.83 -8.28 12.01
CA ILE A 214 23.22 -7.15 12.71
C ILE A 214 22.13 -7.70 13.64
N LYS A 215 22.11 -7.21 14.86
CA LYS A 215 21.10 -7.56 15.88
C LYS A 215 19.85 -6.74 15.70
N ALA A 216 18.70 -7.32 16.03
CA ALA A 216 17.42 -6.61 16.03
C ALA A 216 16.93 -6.38 17.46
N ILE A 217 16.38 -5.18 17.71
CA ILE A 217 15.51 -4.90 18.85
C ILE A 217 14.11 -4.60 18.32
N GLU A 218 13.13 -5.39 18.74
CA GLU A 218 11.76 -5.24 18.27
C GLU A 218 11.02 -4.20 19.12
N ILE A 219 10.45 -3.21 18.44
CA ILE A 219 9.69 -2.13 19.07
C ILE A 219 8.19 -2.39 18.85
N PRO A 220 7.37 -2.36 19.92
CA PRO A 220 5.93 -2.51 19.80
C PRO A 220 5.33 -1.54 18.80
N THR A 221 4.47 -2.03 17.92
CA THR A 221 3.86 -1.23 16.85
C THR A 221 2.35 -1.40 16.89
N ASP A 222 1.64 -0.28 16.90
CA ASP A 222 0.19 -0.22 16.81
C ASP A 222 -0.22 0.01 15.35
N SER A 223 -1.29 -0.66 14.92
CA SER A 223 -1.75 -0.59 13.52
C SER A 223 -2.34 0.76 13.11
N GLN A 224 -2.67 1.64 14.08
CA GLN A 224 -3.25 2.96 13.83
C GLN A 224 -2.23 4.08 14.05
N THR A 225 -1.40 3.97 15.08
CA THR A 225 -0.46 5.02 15.49
C THR A 225 0.98 4.77 15.07
N GLY A 226 1.30 3.54 14.63
CA GLY A 226 2.65 3.16 14.23
C GLY A 226 3.51 2.72 15.42
N ILE A 227 4.82 2.89 15.29
CA ILE A 227 5.82 2.49 16.27
C ILE A 227 5.65 3.24 17.59
N SER A 228 5.80 2.54 18.72
CA SER A 228 5.79 3.18 20.05
C SER A 228 7.05 4.00 20.26
N ILE A 229 6.90 5.33 20.31
CA ILE A 229 8.01 6.26 20.53
C ILE A 229 8.62 6.06 21.92
N GLU A 230 7.80 5.85 22.94
CA GLU A 230 8.25 5.61 24.32
C GLU A 230 9.13 4.35 24.41
N ALA A 231 8.73 3.26 23.72
CA ALA A 231 9.51 2.04 23.70
C ALA A 231 10.81 2.19 22.87
N LEU A 232 10.77 3.00 21.81
CA LEU A 232 11.97 3.32 21.04
C LEU A 232 12.96 4.15 21.87
N GLU A 233 12.52 5.18 22.58
CA GLU A 233 13.37 5.99 23.47
C GLU A 233 14.04 5.10 24.53
N LEU A 234 13.28 4.24 25.20
CA LEU A 234 13.82 3.28 26.17
C LEU A 234 14.87 2.32 25.56
N ALA A 235 14.67 1.92 24.31
CA ALA A 235 15.61 1.04 23.61
C ALA A 235 16.92 1.75 23.23
N LEU A 236 16.87 3.06 23.01
CA LEU A 236 18.05 3.89 22.71
C LEU A 236 18.88 4.26 23.95
N GLU A 237 18.30 4.13 25.15
CA GLU A 237 18.98 4.39 26.43
C GLU A 237 19.77 3.15 26.96
N GLN A 238 19.58 1.97 26.38
CA GLN A 238 20.23 0.72 26.77
C GLN A 238 21.51 0.45 25.97
#